data_c853b0dbeb96007d30a5af10a5980001
#
_entry.id   c853b0dbeb96007d30a5af10a5980001
#
_cell.length_a   1.000
_cell.length_b   1.000
_cell.length_c   1.000
_cell.angle_alpha   90.00
_cell.angle_beta   90.00
_cell.angle_gamma   90.00
#
_symmetry.space_group_name_H-M   'P 1'
#
loop_
_entity.id
_entity.type
_entity.pdbx_description
1 polymer ?
#
loop_
_entity_poly.entity_id
_entity_poly.type
_entity_poly.pdbx_seq_one_letter_code
_entity_poly.pdbx_strand_id
1 'polypeptide(L)'
;MSAEQPTIIYTLTDEAPLLATYAFLPIIRTFADPAGINVESSDISVAARILAEFSDCLDEDQRVPDNLAELGRLTQLPDTNIIKLPNISASVPQLAAAVKELQEKGYAVPDYPAHPKTDEDKAVKERYAKVSGSAVNPVLREGNSDRRAPKSVKEYARNHPHSMGEWSQASRTHVATMKDGDFYHGEKSMNLDRAREVRMELKTKGGKTIVLKPEVKLGEGDIIESMFMSKKALCRFYEEQIEDAYKTGVMFSLHVKATMMKVSHPIVFGHCVKVFYKDAFAKHQKVLDELGVNVNNGMVDLYKKIEALPGSQREEIVQDIHAVHEHRPELAMVDSARGITNFHSPSDVIVDASMPAMIRLGGKMYGADGRTKDTKAVNPESTFSRIYQEMINFCKTHGQFDPTTMGTVPNVGLMAQAAEEYGSHDKTFEIPQDGVADIVDNDTGEVLLTQEVEEGDIWRMPVTKDAAIRDWVKLAVNRARESGMTVVFWLDTERPHEAELRKKVKAYLKDHDTEGLTIQIMPQVWAMRYTLERVVRGQDTIAATGNILRDYLTDLFPILELGTSAKMLSIVPLMAGGGMYETGAGGSAPKHVKQLVEENHLRWDSLGEYLALGACLE
;
A
#
# COMPACT_ATOMS: atom_id res chain seq x y z
N MET A 1 17.26 -41.80 -10.09
CA MET A 1 17.22 -40.34 -10.02
C MET A 1 17.37 -40.02 -8.55
N SER A 2 18.46 -39.39 -8.12
CA SER A 2 18.56 -38.83 -6.77
C SER A 2 17.49 -37.76 -6.68
N ALA A 3 16.56 -37.87 -5.74
CA ALA A 3 15.63 -36.79 -5.46
C ALA A 3 16.51 -35.55 -5.18
N GLU A 4 16.33 -34.48 -5.96
CA GLU A 4 16.97 -33.22 -5.64
C GLU A 4 16.56 -32.85 -4.24
N GLN A 5 17.53 -32.40 -3.44
CA GLN A 5 17.26 -31.99 -2.05
C GLN A 5 16.32 -30.80 -2.09
N PRO A 6 15.22 -30.80 -1.31
CA PRO A 6 14.30 -29.65 -1.27
C PRO A 6 15.08 -28.39 -0.87
N THR A 7 14.84 -27.31 -1.58
CA THR A 7 15.58 -26.05 -1.42
C THR A 7 14.66 -24.89 -1.13
N ILE A 8 15.02 -24.07 -0.16
CA ILE A 8 14.42 -22.76 0.11
C ILE A 8 15.38 -21.68 -0.40
N ILE A 9 14.86 -20.74 -1.19
CA ILE A 9 15.62 -19.57 -1.63
C ILE A 9 15.34 -18.41 -0.68
N TYR A 10 16.38 -17.98 0.02
CA TYR A 10 16.31 -16.85 0.94
C TYR A 10 16.84 -15.58 0.27
N THR A 11 16.00 -14.54 0.17
CA THR A 11 16.38 -13.29 -0.48
C THR A 11 17.15 -12.36 0.46
N LEU A 12 18.25 -11.81 -0.01
CA LEU A 12 19.04 -10.77 0.67
C LEU A 12 18.70 -9.40 0.08
N THR A 13 18.56 -8.40 0.94
CA THR A 13 18.28 -7.00 0.56
C THR A 13 19.06 -6.02 1.43
N ASP A 14 19.31 -4.82 0.91
CA ASP A 14 19.95 -3.69 1.58
C ASP A 14 18.99 -2.52 1.86
N GLU A 15 17.71 -2.69 1.59
CA GLU A 15 16.66 -1.69 1.83
C GLU A 15 16.17 -1.72 3.29
N ALA A 16 14.96 -1.22 3.55
CA ALA A 16 14.39 -1.13 4.90
C ALA A 16 14.53 -2.39 5.78
N PRO A 17 14.38 -3.64 5.24
CA PRO A 17 14.52 -4.85 6.05
C PRO A 17 15.95 -5.40 6.15
N LEU A 18 16.99 -4.63 5.83
CA LEU A 18 18.39 -5.09 5.82
C LEU A 18 18.79 -5.87 7.09
N LEU A 19 18.52 -5.32 8.27
CA LEU A 19 18.90 -5.96 9.52
C LEU A 19 18.12 -7.25 9.77
N ALA A 20 16.84 -7.28 9.44
CA ALA A 20 16.01 -8.47 9.54
C ALA A 20 16.49 -9.57 8.57
N THR A 21 16.93 -9.19 7.38
CA THR A 21 17.49 -10.11 6.37
C THR A 21 18.61 -10.97 6.96
N TYR A 22 19.56 -10.34 7.64
CA TYR A 22 20.69 -11.06 8.23
C TYR A 22 20.34 -11.73 9.56
N ALA A 23 19.41 -11.19 10.34
CA ALA A 23 19.03 -11.73 11.63
C ALA A 23 18.21 -13.03 11.49
N PHE A 24 17.36 -13.16 10.46
CA PHE A 24 16.51 -14.33 10.28
C PHE A 24 17.20 -15.51 9.60
N LEU A 25 18.18 -15.28 8.72
CA LEU A 25 18.83 -16.36 7.99
C LEU A 25 19.41 -17.48 8.88
N PRO A 26 20.12 -17.19 9.99
CA PRO A 26 20.60 -18.25 10.90
C PRO A 26 19.46 -19.06 11.55
N ILE A 27 18.34 -18.40 11.84
CA ILE A 27 17.17 -19.06 12.44
C ILE A 27 16.56 -20.04 11.43
N ILE A 28 16.34 -19.58 10.20
CA ILE A 28 15.80 -20.42 9.10
C ILE A 28 16.68 -21.65 8.90
N ARG A 29 18.01 -21.49 8.83
CA ARG A 29 18.95 -22.60 8.69
C ARG A 29 18.87 -23.58 9.86
N THR A 30 18.69 -23.08 11.08
CA THR A 30 18.56 -23.93 12.28
C THR A 30 17.36 -24.89 12.19
N PHE A 31 16.27 -24.49 11.52
CA PHE A 31 15.12 -25.37 11.30
C PHE A 31 15.24 -26.20 10.02
N ALA A 32 15.78 -25.63 8.94
CA ALA A 32 15.89 -26.28 7.65
C ALA A 32 16.94 -27.43 7.62
N ASP A 33 18.12 -27.21 8.22
CA ASP A 33 19.22 -28.16 8.20
C ASP A 33 18.82 -29.52 8.83
N PRO A 34 18.19 -29.60 10.01
CA PRO A 34 17.74 -30.88 10.58
C PRO A 34 16.65 -31.57 9.75
N ALA A 35 15.86 -30.82 8.99
CA ALA A 35 14.85 -31.35 8.09
C ALA A 35 15.41 -31.82 6.75
N GLY A 36 16.72 -31.66 6.50
CA GLY A 36 17.35 -32.00 5.23
C GLY A 36 16.99 -31.05 4.09
N ILE A 37 16.59 -29.81 4.42
CA ILE A 37 16.22 -28.77 3.47
C ILE A 37 17.44 -27.86 3.25
N ASN A 38 17.82 -27.65 1.99
CA ASN A 38 18.87 -26.72 1.62
C ASN A 38 18.36 -25.27 1.68
N VAL A 39 19.19 -24.31 2.11
CA VAL A 39 18.88 -22.89 2.11
C VAL A 39 19.91 -22.11 1.29
N GLU A 40 19.52 -21.68 0.12
CA GLU A 40 20.32 -20.87 -0.79
C GLU A 40 19.98 -19.40 -0.65
N SER A 41 20.99 -18.54 -0.72
CA SER A 41 20.79 -17.09 -0.65
C SER A 41 20.81 -16.49 -2.04
N SER A 42 19.84 -15.60 -2.33
CA SER A 42 19.74 -14.84 -3.58
C SER A 42 19.77 -13.34 -3.28
N ASP A 43 20.78 -12.65 -3.76
CA ASP A 43 20.96 -11.22 -3.53
C ASP A 43 20.10 -10.40 -4.51
N ILE A 44 19.09 -9.72 -3.98
CA ILE A 44 18.19 -8.80 -4.68
C ILE A 44 18.32 -7.37 -4.16
N SER A 45 19.43 -7.03 -3.53
CA SER A 45 19.72 -5.68 -3.04
C SER A 45 19.66 -4.62 -4.16
N VAL A 46 19.50 -3.35 -3.78
CA VAL A 46 19.53 -2.24 -4.76
C VAL A 46 20.85 -2.28 -5.54
N ALA A 47 21.97 -2.52 -4.85
CA ALA A 47 23.30 -2.63 -5.48
C ALA A 47 23.34 -3.77 -6.51
N ALA A 48 22.89 -4.98 -6.15
CA ALA A 48 22.86 -6.13 -7.06
C ALA A 48 21.97 -5.85 -8.29
N ARG A 49 20.79 -5.24 -8.09
CA ARG A 49 19.89 -4.90 -9.22
C ARG A 49 20.48 -3.83 -10.14
N ILE A 50 21.21 -2.83 -9.59
CA ILE A 50 21.93 -1.83 -10.40
C ILE A 50 23.00 -2.50 -11.23
N LEU A 51 23.85 -3.34 -10.63
CA LEU A 51 24.94 -4.01 -11.35
C LEU A 51 24.39 -4.94 -12.46
N ALA A 52 23.29 -5.64 -12.22
CA ALA A 52 22.64 -6.48 -13.22
C ALA A 52 22.08 -5.66 -14.39
N GLU A 53 21.32 -4.58 -14.11
CA GLU A 53 20.73 -3.71 -15.14
C GLU A 53 21.79 -2.98 -15.99
N PHE A 54 22.93 -2.61 -15.40
CA PHE A 54 24.03 -1.92 -16.07
C PHE A 54 25.23 -2.83 -16.38
N SER A 55 25.00 -4.14 -16.51
CA SER A 55 26.05 -5.13 -16.81
C SER A 55 26.85 -4.84 -18.07
N ASP A 56 26.26 -4.16 -19.05
CA ASP A 56 26.91 -3.67 -20.27
C ASP A 56 27.94 -2.57 -20.04
N CYS A 57 27.88 -1.87 -18.91
CA CYS A 57 28.83 -0.84 -18.50
C CYS A 57 30.00 -1.39 -17.67
N LEU A 58 29.96 -2.68 -17.29
CA LEU A 58 30.89 -3.31 -16.34
C LEU A 58 31.91 -4.20 -17.04
N ASP A 59 33.10 -4.28 -16.45
CA ASP A 59 34.09 -5.28 -16.83
C ASP A 59 33.55 -6.69 -16.58
N GLU A 60 34.04 -7.67 -17.30
CA GLU A 60 33.52 -9.05 -17.32
C GLU A 60 33.52 -9.68 -15.91
N ASP A 61 34.56 -9.43 -15.14
CA ASP A 61 34.76 -9.92 -13.77
C ASP A 61 33.91 -9.18 -12.71
N GLN A 62 33.35 -8.03 -13.08
CA GLN A 62 32.44 -7.23 -12.22
C GLN A 62 30.95 -7.57 -12.43
N ARG A 63 30.62 -8.31 -13.49
CA ARG A 63 29.24 -8.61 -13.83
C ARG A 63 28.62 -9.59 -12.83
N VAL A 64 27.40 -9.29 -12.42
CA VAL A 64 26.62 -10.14 -11.52
C VAL A 64 25.37 -10.69 -12.25
N PRO A 65 24.87 -11.86 -11.85
CA PRO A 65 23.64 -12.40 -12.43
C PRO A 65 22.43 -11.51 -12.04
N ASP A 66 21.42 -11.46 -12.91
CA ASP A 66 20.12 -10.87 -12.59
C ASP A 66 19.30 -11.84 -11.72
N ASN A 67 19.57 -11.83 -10.43
CA ASN A 67 18.90 -12.69 -9.46
C ASN A 67 17.40 -12.41 -9.37
N LEU A 68 16.96 -11.17 -9.60
CA LEU A 68 15.54 -10.84 -9.55
C LEU A 68 14.79 -11.45 -10.74
N ALA A 69 15.35 -11.38 -11.95
CA ALA A 69 14.79 -12.03 -13.13
C ALA A 69 14.77 -13.56 -12.97
N GLU A 70 15.82 -14.15 -12.40
CA GLU A 70 15.87 -15.59 -12.11
C GLU A 70 14.81 -15.99 -11.08
N LEU A 71 14.61 -15.25 -10.01
CA LEU A 71 13.53 -15.48 -9.05
C LEU A 71 12.15 -15.42 -9.74
N GLY A 72 11.95 -14.43 -10.63
CA GLY A 72 10.72 -14.32 -11.42
C GLY A 72 10.48 -15.57 -12.28
N ARG A 73 11.52 -16.12 -12.90
CA ARG A 73 11.44 -17.40 -13.64
C ARG A 73 11.11 -18.57 -12.73
N LEU A 74 11.71 -18.62 -11.56
CA LEU A 74 11.50 -19.69 -10.58
C LEU A 74 10.06 -19.68 -10.02
N THR A 75 9.41 -18.52 -9.86
CA THR A 75 8.00 -18.45 -9.43
C THR A 75 7.03 -19.15 -10.38
N GLN A 76 7.46 -19.46 -11.61
CA GLN A 76 6.69 -20.24 -12.60
C GLN A 76 6.91 -21.75 -12.49
N LEU A 77 7.72 -22.22 -11.55
CA LEU A 77 8.01 -23.64 -11.33
C LEU A 77 7.23 -24.18 -10.12
N PRO A 78 6.76 -25.44 -10.15
CA PRO A 78 5.84 -25.98 -9.14
C PRO A 78 6.47 -26.19 -7.76
N ASP A 79 7.80 -26.36 -7.68
CA ASP A 79 8.49 -26.74 -6.44
C ASP A 79 9.29 -25.59 -5.81
N THR A 80 9.06 -24.35 -6.27
CA THR A 80 9.81 -23.18 -5.81
C THR A 80 9.31 -22.69 -4.45
N ASN A 81 10.23 -22.57 -3.48
CA ASN A 81 9.96 -21.99 -2.17
C ASN A 81 10.91 -20.82 -1.92
N ILE A 82 10.33 -19.63 -1.70
CA ILE A 82 11.06 -18.38 -1.52
C ILE A 82 10.71 -17.78 -0.17
N ILE A 83 11.70 -17.34 0.59
CA ILE A 83 11.51 -16.49 1.78
C ILE A 83 11.98 -15.09 1.44
N LYS A 84 11.06 -14.13 1.53
CA LYS A 84 11.27 -12.72 1.25
C LYS A 84 10.83 -11.88 2.44
N LEU A 85 11.58 -10.82 2.74
CA LEU A 85 11.17 -9.83 3.71
C LEU A 85 10.25 -8.77 3.06
N PRO A 86 9.31 -8.19 3.82
CA PRO A 86 8.39 -7.16 3.30
C PRO A 86 9.08 -5.81 3.13
N ASN A 87 8.37 -4.87 2.49
CA ASN A 87 8.79 -3.47 2.34
C ASN A 87 10.12 -3.27 1.58
N ILE A 88 10.42 -4.14 0.62
CA ILE A 88 11.54 -3.97 -0.30
C ILE A 88 11.17 -2.88 -1.30
N SER A 89 11.72 -1.68 -1.11
CA SER A 89 11.46 -0.51 -1.95
C SER A 89 12.58 0.51 -1.79
N ALA A 90 13.24 0.86 -2.89
CA ALA A 90 14.29 1.87 -2.91
C ALA A 90 13.73 3.24 -3.29
N SER A 91 13.90 4.23 -2.42
CA SER A 91 13.63 5.63 -2.77
C SER A 91 14.72 6.19 -3.68
N VAL A 92 14.43 7.31 -4.36
CA VAL A 92 15.44 7.99 -5.21
C VAL A 92 16.70 8.38 -4.44
N PRO A 93 16.64 8.91 -3.21
CA PRO A 93 17.83 9.16 -2.42
C PRO A 93 18.65 7.90 -2.10
N GLN A 94 17.99 6.79 -1.79
CA GLN A 94 18.66 5.50 -1.55
C GLN A 94 19.32 4.96 -2.82
N LEU A 95 18.63 5.06 -3.97
CA LEU A 95 19.19 4.71 -5.26
C LEU A 95 20.44 5.53 -5.58
N ALA A 96 20.38 6.86 -5.42
CA ALA A 96 21.51 7.75 -5.69
C ALA A 96 22.71 7.46 -4.75
N ALA A 97 22.45 7.13 -3.49
CA ALA A 97 23.48 6.73 -2.54
C ALA A 97 24.14 5.39 -2.94
N ALA A 98 23.35 4.42 -3.37
CA ALA A 98 23.86 3.13 -3.84
C ALA A 98 24.71 3.28 -5.11
N VAL A 99 24.28 4.11 -6.07
CA VAL A 99 25.06 4.42 -7.27
C VAL A 99 26.42 5.01 -6.89
N LYS A 100 26.44 5.99 -6.00
CA LYS A 100 27.67 6.62 -5.54
C LYS A 100 28.62 5.63 -4.84
N GLU A 101 28.07 4.79 -3.97
CA GLU A 101 28.86 3.74 -3.30
C GLU A 101 29.48 2.75 -4.30
N LEU A 102 28.73 2.34 -5.31
CA LEU A 102 29.23 1.45 -6.37
C LEU A 102 30.37 2.11 -7.16
N GLN A 103 30.23 3.38 -7.53
CA GLN A 103 31.27 4.14 -8.21
C GLN A 103 32.54 4.28 -7.36
N GLU A 104 32.39 4.57 -6.05
CA GLU A 104 33.51 4.62 -5.09
C GLU A 104 34.23 3.26 -4.97
N LYS A 105 33.52 2.15 -5.20
CA LYS A 105 34.07 0.79 -5.27
C LYS A 105 34.67 0.41 -6.63
N GLY A 106 34.63 1.32 -7.61
CA GLY A 106 35.23 1.13 -8.93
C GLY A 106 34.32 0.53 -9.99
N TYR A 107 33.00 0.46 -9.75
CA TYR A 107 32.04 0.01 -10.78
C TYR A 107 31.68 1.17 -11.71
N ALA A 108 31.73 0.96 -13.02
CA ALA A 108 31.46 1.97 -14.04
C ALA A 108 29.95 2.18 -14.31
N VAL A 109 29.12 2.24 -13.28
CA VAL A 109 27.72 2.54 -13.42
C VAL A 109 27.50 4.03 -13.69
N PRO A 110 26.55 4.45 -14.56
CA PRO A 110 26.31 5.86 -14.87
C PRO A 110 25.70 6.61 -13.70
N ASP A 111 25.89 7.93 -13.65
CA ASP A 111 25.20 8.78 -12.68
C ASP A 111 23.68 8.69 -12.82
N TYR A 112 22.96 8.79 -11.68
CA TYR A 112 21.50 8.89 -11.71
C TYR A 112 21.07 10.29 -12.18
N PRO A 113 20.43 10.44 -13.36
CA PRO A 113 20.03 11.73 -13.89
C PRO A 113 18.73 12.23 -13.25
N ALA A 114 18.82 12.91 -12.11
CA ALA A 114 17.67 13.45 -11.41
C ALA A 114 16.83 14.39 -12.31
N HIS A 115 17.50 15.19 -13.15
CA HIS A 115 16.91 16.12 -14.11
C HIS A 115 17.44 15.82 -15.52
N PRO A 116 16.90 14.83 -16.24
CA PRO A 116 17.39 14.41 -17.54
C PRO A 116 17.25 15.55 -18.57
N LYS A 117 18.35 15.88 -19.25
CA LYS A 117 18.40 16.96 -20.26
C LYS A 117 18.56 16.43 -21.68
N THR A 118 19.14 15.27 -21.83
CA THR A 118 19.39 14.61 -23.13
C THR A 118 18.56 13.34 -23.25
N ASP A 119 18.49 12.80 -24.46
CA ASP A 119 17.80 11.52 -24.68
C ASP A 119 18.59 10.35 -24.06
N GLU A 120 19.90 10.47 -23.94
CA GLU A 120 20.76 9.55 -23.21
C GLU A 120 20.44 9.56 -21.70
N ASP A 121 20.33 10.75 -21.09
CA ASP A 121 19.90 10.90 -19.70
C ASP A 121 18.53 10.26 -19.46
N LYS A 122 17.59 10.42 -20.40
CA LYS A 122 16.26 9.80 -20.29
C LYS A 122 16.35 8.28 -20.33
N ALA A 123 17.14 7.72 -21.26
CA ALA A 123 17.35 6.28 -21.35
C ALA A 123 17.99 5.71 -20.07
N VAL A 124 19.00 6.38 -19.53
CA VAL A 124 19.61 5.98 -18.25
C VAL A 124 18.59 6.06 -17.10
N LYS A 125 17.77 7.10 -17.05
CA LYS A 125 16.71 7.24 -16.04
C LYS A 125 15.67 6.13 -16.13
N GLU A 126 15.28 5.73 -17.35
CA GLU A 126 14.36 4.61 -17.57
C GLU A 126 14.94 3.28 -17.08
N ARG A 127 16.24 3.05 -17.28
CA ARG A 127 16.93 1.88 -16.73
C ARG A 127 16.91 1.89 -15.21
N TYR A 128 17.24 3.00 -14.56
CA TYR A 128 17.14 3.13 -13.10
C TYR A 128 15.71 2.98 -12.57
N ALA A 129 14.70 3.35 -13.34
CA ALA A 129 13.31 3.15 -12.95
C ALA A 129 12.92 1.67 -12.77
N LYS A 130 13.60 0.76 -13.51
CA LYS A 130 13.37 -0.69 -13.38
C LYS A 130 13.90 -1.27 -12.06
N VAL A 131 14.89 -0.64 -11.43
CA VAL A 131 15.53 -1.13 -10.21
C VAL A 131 15.11 -0.36 -8.95
N SER A 132 14.44 0.78 -9.11
CA SER A 132 14.00 1.66 -8.03
C SER A 132 12.55 1.40 -7.60
N GLY A 133 12.14 2.04 -6.52
CA GLY A 133 10.78 1.89 -6.00
C GLY A 133 10.47 0.44 -5.60
N SER A 134 9.27 -0.03 -5.92
CA SER A 134 8.81 -1.40 -5.63
C SER A 134 9.14 -2.39 -6.77
N ALA A 135 10.32 -2.34 -7.34
CA ALA A 135 10.72 -3.16 -8.48
C ALA A 135 10.65 -4.68 -8.22
N VAL A 136 10.87 -5.11 -6.98
CA VAL A 136 10.88 -6.54 -6.59
C VAL A 136 9.48 -7.14 -6.55
N ASN A 137 8.51 -6.43 -5.97
CA ASN A 137 7.18 -6.98 -5.74
C ASN A 137 6.44 -7.43 -7.01
N PRO A 138 6.39 -6.66 -8.11
CA PRO A 138 5.72 -7.10 -9.33
C PRO A 138 6.27 -8.41 -9.91
N VAL A 139 7.58 -8.64 -9.79
CA VAL A 139 8.25 -9.83 -10.31
C VAL A 139 7.88 -11.09 -9.50
N LEU A 140 7.74 -10.94 -8.19
CA LEU A 140 7.50 -12.06 -7.26
C LEU A 140 6.01 -12.30 -6.95
N ARG A 141 5.09 -11.44 -7.43
CA ARG A 141 3.65 -11.56 -7.17
C ARG A 141 2.94 -12.55 -8.09
N GLU A 142 3.38 -13.79 -8.07
CA GLU A 142 2.77 -14.86 -8.85
C GLU A 142 1.85 -15.78 -8.03
N GLY A 143 1.28 -15.23 -6.96
CA GLY A 143 0.29 -15.89 -6.13
C GLY A 143 -0.59 -14.90 -5.36
N ASN A 144 -1.71 -15.38 -4.88
CA ASN A 144 -2.60 -14.63 -3.99
C ASN A 144 -2.15 -14.80 -2.53
N SER A 145 -2.43 -13.81 -1.68
CA SER A 145 -1.95 -13.85 -0.30
C SER A 145 -2.91 -14.56 0.64
N ASP A 146 -2.34 -15.29 1.59
CA ASP A 146 -2.99 -15.83 2.79
C ASP A 146 -2.30 -15.22 4.01
N ARG A 147 -2.97 -14.27 4.65
CA ARG A 147 -2.48 -13.58 5.85
C ARG A 147 -3.30 -13.95 7.06
N ARG A 148 -2.64 -14.41 8.12
CA ARG A 148 -3.30 -14.87 9.34
C ARG A 148 -2.41 -14.73 10.56
N ALA A 149 -3.04 -14.62 11.74
CA ALA A 149 -2.32 -14.73 12.99
C ALA A 149 -1.99 -16.21 13.26
N PRO A 150 -0.72 -16.60 13.47
CA PRO A 150 -0.38 -17.94 13.91
C PRO A 150 -1.04 -18.26 15.25
N LYS A 151 -1.43 -19.52 15.47
CA LYS A 151 -2.13 -19.94 16.69
C LYS A 151 -1.32 -19.64 17.96
N SER A 152 -0.02 -19.92 17.95
CA SER A 152 0.89 -19.63 19.06
C SER A 152 0.99 -18.13 19.39
N VAL A 153 1.01 -17.28 18.36
CA VAL A 153 1.05 -15.83 18.50
C VAL A 153 -0.26 -15.29 19.07
N LYS A 154 -1.40 -15.81 18.60
CA LYS A 154 -2.72 -15.47 19.14
C LYS A 154 -2.84 -15.88 20.61
N GLU A 155 -2.42 -17.08 20.96
CA GLU A 155 -2.46 -17.57 22.32
C GLU A 155 -1.58 -16.74 23.27
N TYR A 156 -0.39 -16.37 22.80
CA TYR A 156 0.47 -15.46 23.56
C TYR A 156 -0.20 -14.08 23.75
N ALA A 157 -0.79 -13.49 22.71
CA ALA A 157 -1.47 -12.20 22.80
C ALA A 157 -2.67 -12.23 23.76
N ARG A 158 -3.41 -13.34 23.83
CA ARG A 158 -4.49 -13.54 24.81
C ARG A 158 -3.99 -13.54 26.25
N ASN A 159 -2.84 -14.16 26.51
CA ASN A 159 -2.25 -14.23 27.84
C ASN A 159 -1.49 -12.94 28.25
N HIS A 160 -1.12 -12.12 27.26
CA HIS A 160 -0.39 -10.87 27.44
C HIS A 160 -1.05 -9.75 26.59
N PRO A 161 -2.30 -9.37 26.93
CA PRO A 161 -3.05 -8.43 26.10
C PRO A 161 -2.42 -7.03 26.14
N HIS A 162 -2.39 -6.40 24.98
CA HIS A 162 -2.01 -5.00 24.85
C HIS A 162 -3.17 -4.09 25.30
N SER A 163 -2.86 -2.84 25.60
CA SER A 163 -3.87 -1.84 25.98
C SER A 163 -4.70 -1.40 24.77
N MET A 164 -5.99 -1.23 24.98
CA MET A 164 -6.94 -0.63 24.05
C MET A 164 -7.49 0.66 24.65
N GLY A 165 -7.64 1.71 23.84
CA GLY A 165 -8.30 2.93 24.23
C GLY A 165 -9.81 2.72 24.40
N GLU A 166 -10.36 3.32 25.43
CA GLU A 166 -11.80 3.26 25.73
C GLU A 166 -12.61 4.01 24.67
N TRP A 167 -13.66 3.37 24.14
CA TRP A 167 -14.63 3.96 23.25
C TRP A 167 -15.86 4.46 23.98
N SER A 168 -16.38 5.61 23.57
CA SER A 168 -17.58 6.22 24.12
C SER A 168 -18.62 6.47 23.02
N GLN A 169 -19.89 6.27 23.36
CA GLN A 169 -21.01 6.67 22.49
C GLN A 169 -21.04 8.19 22.22
N ALA A 170 -20.46 8.98 23.12
CA ALA A 170 -20.35 10.43 22.97
C ALA A 170 -19.18 10.88 22.07
N SER A 171 -18.32 9.96 21.61
CA SER A 171 -17.21 10.29 20.71
C SER A 171 -17.72 10.94 19.44
N ARG A 172 -17.11 12.07 19.07
CA ARG A 172 -17.40 12.81 17.84
C ARG A 172 -16.54 12.36 16.66
N THR A 173 -15.64 11.42 16.89
CA THR A 173 -14.79 10.86 15.83
C THR A 173 -15.62 10.23 14.72
N HIS A 174 -15.29 10.56 13.50
CA HIS A 174 -15.95 10.04 12.30
C HIS A 174 -15.02 10.12 11.09
N VAL A 175 -15.37 9.37 10.04
CA VAL A 175 -14.71 9.44 8.73
C VAL A 175 -15.42 10.46 7.86
N ALA A 176 -14.65 11.34 7.23
CA ALA A 176 -15.13 12.19 6.14
C ALA A 176 -14.58 11.66 4.80
N THR A 177 -15.47 11.48 3.84
CA THR A 177 -15.14 10.97 2.50
C THR A 177 -15.94 11.69 1.42
N MET A 178 -15.44 11.72 0.21
CA MET A 178 -16.12 12.35 -0.93
C MET A 178 -17.43 11.61 -1.25
N LYS A 179 -18.40 12.35 -1.76
CA LYS A 179 -19.72 11.84 -2.17
C LYS A 179 -19.90 11.86 -3.68
N ASP A 180 -18.99 12.51 -4.39
CA ASP A 180 -18.94 12.62 -5.85
C ASP A 180 -17.50 12.94 -6.29
N GLY A 181 -17.18 12.68 -7.55
CA GLY A 181 -15.94 13.08 -8.20
C GLY A 181 -14.67 12.41 -7.70
N ASP A 182 -14.76 11.39 -6.86
CA ASP A 182 -13.64 10.53 -6.51
C ASP A 182 -13.59 9.26 -7.39
N PHE A 183 -12.56 8.46 -7.21
CA PHE A 183 -12.36 7.26 -8.01
C PHE A 183 -13.55 6.29 -7.97
N TYR A 184 -14.20 6.13 -6.83
CA TYR A 184 -15.37 5.26 -6.70
C TYR A 184 -16.54 5.72 -7.58
N HIS A 185 -16.86 7.02 -7.54
CA HIS A 185 -17.99 7.57 -8.30
C HIS A 185 -17.69 7.75 -9.79
N GLY A 186 -16.40 7.90 -10.15
CA GLY A 186 -15.93 7.99 -11.53
C GLY A 186 -15.58 6.64 -12.16
N GLU A 187 -15.75 5.52 -11.46
CA GLU A 187 -15.34 4.22 -11.94
C GLU A 187 -16.26 3.68 -13.06
N LYS A 188 -15.63 3.20 -14.12
CA LYS A 188 -16.22 2.35 -15.15
C LYS A 188 -15.38 1.10 -15.27
N SER A 189 -16.01 -0.05 -15.49
CA SER A 189 -15.33 -1.33 -15.58
C SER A 189 -15.94 -2.21 -16.66
N MET A 190 -15.13 -3.07 -17.26
CA MET A 190 -15.60 -4.09 -18.17
C MET A 190 -14.76 -5.37 -18.10
N ASN A 191 -15.40 -6.50 -18.30
CA ASN A 191 -14.74 -7.77 -18.54
C ASN A 191 -14.44 -7.93 -20.03
N LEU A 192 -13.23 -8.34 -20.37
CA LEU A 192 -12.81 -8.52 -21.75
C LEU A 192 -13.29 -9.89 -22.30
N ASP A 193 -13.87 -9.87 -23.48
CA ASP A 193 -14.36 -11.03 -24.22
C ASP A 193 -13.28 -11.78 -25.00
N ARG A 194 -12.12 -11.13 -25.20
CA ARG A 194 -10.95 -11.65 -25.91
C ARG A 194 -9.69 -10.93 -25.45
N ALA A 195 -8.53 -11.50 -25.77
CA ALA A 195 -7.25 -10.83 -25.59
C ALA A 195 -7.19 -9.56 -26.49
N ARG A 196 -6.62 -8.49 -25.97
CA ARG A 196 -6.52 -7.17 -26.63
C ARG A 196 -5.18 -6.52 -26.30
N GLU A 197 -4.74 -5.65 -27.18
CA GLU A 197 -3.70 -4.67 -26.90
C GLU A 197 -4.33 -3.28 -26.97
N VAL A 198 -4.19 -2.50 -25.89
CA VAL A 198 -4.83 -1.20 -25.78
C VAL A 198 -3.82 -0.09 -25.52
N ARG A 199 -4.16 1.14 -25.89
CA ARG A 199 -3.47 2.35 -25.48
C ARG A 199 -4.36 3.23 -24.63
N MET A 200 -3.74 4.07 -23.81
CA MET A 200 -4.39 5.13 -23.06
C MET A 200 -4.08 6.46 -23.73
N GLU A 201 -5.11 7.21 -24.11
CA GLU A 201 -4.95 8.48 -24.79
C GLU A 201 -5.87 9.57 -24.25
N LEU A 202 -5.42 10.81 -24.33
CA LEU A 202 -6.21 12.00 -24.02
C LEU A 202 -6.48 12.79 -25.30
N LYS A 203 -7.76 12.94 -25.66
CA LYS A 203 -8.21 13.84 -26.71
C LYS A 203 -8.55 15.20 -26.12
N THR A 204 -7.68 16.17 -26.31
CA THR A 204 -7.85 17.51 -25.75
C THR A 204 -9.00 18.27 -26.42
N LYS A 205 -9.60 19.25 -25.75
CA LYS A 205 -10.62 20.16 -26.35
C LYS A 205 -10.09 20.90 -27.57
N GLY A 206 -8.78 21.08 -27.71
CA GLY A 206 -8.12 21.66 -28.88
C GLY A 206 -7.94 20.71 -30.06
N GLY A 207 -8.43 19.48 -29.99
CA GLY A 207 -8.37 18.48 -31.06
C GLY A 207 -7.03 17.71 -31.15
N LYS A 208 -6.10 17.91 -30.23
CA LYS A 208 -4.84 17.15 -30.16
C LYS A 208 -5.05 15.84 -29.38
N THR A 209 -4.52 14.74 -29.89
CA THR A 209 -4.43 13.47 -29.15
C THR A 209 -3.06 13.35 -28.50
N ILE A 210 -3.04 13.10 -27.21
CA ILE A 210 -1.83 12.82 -26.40
C ILE A 210 -1.90 11.34 -26.00
N VAL A 211 -0.95 10.53 -26.46
CA VAL A 211 -0.83 9.13 -26.02
C VAL A 211 -0.10 9.12 -24.68
N LEU A 212 -0.81 8.71 -23.63
CA LEU A 212 -0.29 8.64 -22.27
C LEU A 212 0.42 7.30 -22.01
N LYS A 213 -0.13 6.21 -22.56
CA LYS A 213 0.45 4.87 -22.56
C LYS A 213 0.20 4.21 -23.91
N PRO A 214 1.23 3.88 -24.68
CA PRO A 214 1.04 3.39 -26.05
C PRO A 214 0.56 1.94 -26.13
N GLU A 215 0.90 1.12 -25.14
CA GLU A 215 0.64 -0.32 -25.17
C GLU A 215 0.37 -0.88 -23.78
N VAL A 216 -0.74 -1.62 -23.64
CA VAL A 216 -1.04 -2.50 -22.50
C VAL A 216 -1.63 -3.79 -23.04
N LYS A 217 -0.97 -4.92 -22.78
CA LYS A 217 -1.44 -6.26 -23.18
C LYS A 217 -2.41 -6.82 -22.15
N LEU A 218 -3.55 -7.26 -22.63
CA LEU A 218 -4.68 -7.75 -21.83
C LEU A 218 -5.11 -9.13 -22.31
N GLY A 219 -5.46 -10.00 -21.38
CA GLY A 219 -5.97 -11.34 -21.65
C GLY A 219 -7.48 -11.39 -21.81
N GLU A 220 -7.99 -12.48 -22.40
CA GLU A 220 -9.41 -12.82 -22.35
C GLU A 220 -9.82 -13.02 -20.88
N GLY A 221 -10.96 -12.45 -20.49
CA GLY A 221 -11.46 -12.52 -19.13
C GLY A 221 -10.83 -11.52 -18.16
N ASP A 222 -9.80 -10.77 -18.53
CA ASP A 222 -9.28 -9.69 -17.69
C ASP A 222 -10.37 -8.62 -17.46
N ILE A 223 -10.38 -8.02 -16.29
CA ILE A 223 -11.22 -6.88 -15.98
C ILE A 223 -10.36 -5.63 -16.09
N ILE A 224 -10.81 -4.65 -16.87
CA ILE A 224 -10.20 -3.33 -16.95
C ILE A 224 -11.12 -2.27 -16.36
N GLU A 225 -10.50 -1.24 -15.80
CA GLU A 225 -11.20 -0.12 -15.19
C GLU A 225 -10.70 1.20 -15.77
N SER A 226 -11.59 2.18 -15.82
CA SER A 226 -11.27 3.58 -16.07
C SER A 226 -11.83 4.38 -14.92
N MET A 227 -10.95 5.01 -14.14
CA MET A 227 -11.31 5.75 -12.94
C MET A 227 -10.66 7.13 -12.98
N PHE A 228 -11.38 8.13 -12.48
CA PHE A 228 -10.77 9.45 -12.31
C PHE A 228 -11.17 10.08 -10.96
N MET A 229 -10.31 10.97 -10.45
CA MET A 229 -10.61 11.84 -9.34
C MET A 229 -10.58 13.29 -9.83
N SER A 230 -11.68 14.00 -9.65
CA SER A 230 -11.79 15.40 -10.00
C SER A 230 -11.04 16.26 -8.99
N LYS A 231 -10.02 16.98 -9.43
CA LYS A 231 -9.30 17.97 -8.64
C LYS A 231 -10.25 19.02 -8.06
N LYS A 232 -11.21 19.49 -8.84
CA LYS A 232 -12.17 20.51 -8.44
C LYS A 232 -13.10 20.01 -7.33
N ALA A 233 -13.62 18.79 -7.48
CA ALA A 233 -14.45 18.16 -6.44
C ALA A 233 -13.64 17.89 -5.18
N LEU A 234 -12.40 17.42 -5.31
CA LEU A 234 -11.49 17.15 -4.20
C LEU A 234 -11.16 18.42 -3.40
N CYS A 235 -10.81 19.52 -4.09
CA CYS A 235 -10.49 20.79 -3.42
C CYS A 235 -11.73 21.38 -2.70
N ARG A 236 -12.91 21.29 -3.32
CA ARG A 236 -14.18 21.67 -2.69
C ARG A 236 -14.45 20.85 -1.44
N PHE A 237 -14.31 19.54 -1.54
CA PHE A 237 -14.46 18.63 -0.40
C PHE A 237 -13.51 18.99 0.75
N TYR A 238 -12.25 19.26 0.49
CA TYR A 238 -11.30 19.66 1.53
C TYR A 238 -11.68 20.97 2.20
N GLU A 239 -12.07 21.99 1.43
CA GLU A 239 -12.52 23.27 2.01
C GLU A 239 -13.71 23.06 2.95
N GLU A 240 -14.72 22.28 2.53
CA GLU A 240 -15.89 21.95 3.34
C GLU A 240 -15.51 21.20 4.63
N GLN A 241 -14.61 20.21 4.53
CA GLN A 241 -14.23 19.40 5.70
C GLN A 241 -13.33 20.15 6.67
N ILE A 242 -12.44 21.02 6.20
CA ILE A 242 -11.63 21.92 7.03
C ILE A 242 -12.52 22.91 7.77
N GLU A 243 -13.45 23.54 7.06
CA GLU A 243 -14.38 24.49 7.65
C GLU A 243 -15.29 23.83 8.72
N ASP A 244 -15.83 22.65 8.41
CA ASP A 244 -16.68 21.91 9.36
C ASP A 244 -15.88 21.46 10.59
N ALA A 245 -14.66 20.97 10.43
CA ALA A 245 -13.80 20.61 11.56
C ALA A 245 -13.49 21.81 12.46
N TYR A 246 -13.21 22.97 11.87
CA TYR A 246 -12.99 24.24 12.61
C TYR A 246 -14.23 24.65 13.39
N LYS A 247 -15.42 24.70 12.76
CA LYS A 247 -16.69 25.09 13.38
C LYS A 247 -17.11 24.14 14.50
N THR A 248 -16.87 22.85 14.33
CA THR A 248 -17.27 21.84 15.31
C THR A 248 -16.22 21.62 16.40
N GLY A 249 -15.02 22.19 16.26
CA GLY A 249 -13.91 22.01 17.20
C GLY A 249 -13.46 20.56 17.29
N VAL A 250 -13.49 19.81 16.18
CA VAL A 250 -12.97 18.44 16.07
C VAL A 250 -11.63 18.50 15.34
N MET A 251 -10.63 17.76 15.82
CA MET A 251 -9.31 17.75 15.23
C MET A 251 -9.35 17.16 13.80
N PHE A 252 -8.55 17.72 12.89
CA PHE A 252 -8.48 17.29 11.50
C PHE A 252 -7.30 16.34 11.28
N SER A 253 -7.53 15.22 10.61
CA SER A 253 -6.48 14.27 10.22
C SER A 253 -6.74 13.74 8.81
N LEU A 254 -5.76 13.91 7.92
CA LEU A 254 -5.78 13.35 6.56
C LEU A 254 -5.14 11.96 6.55
N HIS A 255 -5.74 11.02 5.84
CA HIS A 255 -5.25 9.67 5.66
C HIS A 255 -5.27 9.29 4.18
N VAL A 256 -4.12 8.86 3.64
CA VAL A 256 -3.93 8.54 2.22
C VAL A 256 -3.19 7.22 2.04
N LYS A 257 -3.30 6.58 0.87
CA LYS A 257 -2.58 5.33 0.51
C LYS A 257 -1.36 5.61 -0.37
N ALA A 258 -0.49 6.53 0.03
CA ALA A 258 0.62 7.00 -0.81
C ALA A 258 1.74 5.96 -1.04
N THR A 259 1.83 4.90 -0.26
CA THR A 259 2.83 3.84 -0.43
C THR A 259 2.58 2.94 -1.63
N MET A 260 1.32 2.60 -1.88
CA MET A 260 0.90 1.81 -3.04
C MET A 260 0.48 2.71 -4.21
N MET A 261 -0.32 3.74 -3.94
CA MET A 261 -0.83 4.69 -4.93
C MET A 261 0.14 5.87 -5.08
N LYS A 262 1.34 5.58 -5.57
CA LYS A 262 2.50 6.48 -5.59
C LYS A 262 2.37 7.71 -6.49
N VAL A 263 1.47 7.71 -7.46
CA VAL A 263 1.19 8.88 -8.31
C VAL A 263 0.00 9.65 -7.78
N SER A 264 -1.14 8.98 -7.60
CA SER A 264 -2.41 9.64 -7.25
C SER A 264 -2.40 10.22 -5.83
N HIS A 265 -2.01 9.45 -4.82
CA HIS A 265 -2.21 9.87 -3.44
C HIS A 265 -1.25 10.96 -2.92
N PRO A 266 -0.01 11.11 -3.40
CA PRO A 266 0.77 12.32 -3.14
C PRO A 266 0.13 13.59 -3.70
N ILE A 267 -0.51 13.52 -4.88
CA ILE A 267 -1.25 14.64 -5.47
C ILE A 267 -2.50 14.96 -4.62
N VAL A 268 -3.26 13.95 -4.25
CA VAL A 268 -4.43 14.05 -3.35
C VAL A 268 -4.04 14.71 -2.03
N PHE A 269 -2.93 14.29 -1.42
CA PHE A 269 -2.35 14.89 -0.22
C PHE A 269 -1.94 16.34 -0.45
N GLY A 270 -1.21 16.64 -1.51
CA GLY A 270 -0.74 17.98 -1.83
C GLY A 270 -1.90 18.98 -2.04
N HIS A 271 -3.01 18.56 -2.62
CA HIS A 271 -4.22 19.39 -2.73
C HIS A 271 -4.79 19.74 -1.36
N CYS A 272 -4.80 18.81 -0.39
CA CYS A 272 -5.25 19.11 0.96
C CYS A 272 -4.36 20.17 1.64
N VAL A 273 -3.04 20.02 1.52
CA VAL A 273 -2.07 20.98 2.05
C VAL A 273 -2.26 22.36 1.41
N LYS A 274 -2.44 22.42 0.07
CA LYS A 274 -2.70 23.69 -0.65
C LYS A 274 -3.97 24.37 -0.21
N VAL A 275 -5.05 23.60 0.01
CA VAL A 275 -6.33 24.14 0.46
C VAL A 275 -6.23 24.64 1.90
N PHE A 276 -5.55 23.89 2.76
CA PHE A 276 -5.40 24.27 4.18
C PHE A 276 -4.59 25.57 4.34
N TYR A 277 -3.48 25.71 3.64
CA TYR A 277 -2.56 26.86 3.70
C TYR A 277 -2.76 27.87 2.56
N LYS A 278 -3.93 27.89 1.90
CA LYS A 278 -4.17 28.65 0.68
C LYS A 278 -3.74 30.11 0.74
N ASP A 279 -4.02 30.79 1.87
CA ASP A 279 -3.75 32.22 2.02
C ASP A 279 -2.25 32.50 2.11
N ALA A 280 -1.51 31.69 2.88
CA ALA A 280 -0.06 31.79 2.98
C ALA A 280 0.63 31.45 1.65
N PHE A 281 0.15 30.39 0.96
CA PHE A 281 0.71 30.02 -0.34
C PHE A 281 0.44 31.07 -1.42
N ALA A 282 -0.76 31.68 -1.45
CA ALA A 282 -1.06 32.76 -2.37
C ALA A 282 -0.16 33.99 -2.15
N LYS A 283 0.12 34.35 -0.89
CA LYS A 283 1.02 35.47 -0.55
C LYS A 283 2.45 35.22 -1.03
N HIS A 284 2.95 33.98 -0.92
CA HIS A 284 4.33 33.62 -1.22
C HIS A 284 4.51 32.85 -2.52
N GLN A 285 3.47 32.74 -3.36
CA GLN A 285 3.41 31.89 -4.56
C GLN A 285 4.69 31.99 -5.42
N LYS A 286 5.09 33.23 -5.75
CA LYS A 286 6.24 33.44 -6.64
C LYS A 286 7.55 32.85 -6.07
N VAL A 287 7.80 33.04 -4.78
CA VAL A 287 9.03 32.56 -4.13
C VAL A 287 9.00 31.03 -4.02
N LEU A 288 7.85 30.46 -3.67
CA LEU A 288 7.70 29.02 -3.55
C LEU A 288 7.85 28.32 -4.92
N ASP A 289 7.35 28.93 -6.00
CA ASP A 289 7.53 28.44 -7.37
C ASP A 289 9.00 28.52 -7.81
N GLU A 290 9.69 29.64 -7.53
CA GLU A 290 11.12 29.82 -7.85
C GLU A 290 11.99 28.79 -7.10
N LEU A 291 11.65 28.44 -5.87
CA LEU A 291 12.30 27.37 -5.10
C LEU A 291 11.89 25.96 -5.54
N GLY A 292 10.88 25.84 -6.39
CA GLY A 292 10.33 24.56 -6.83
C GLY A 292 9.70 23.74 -5.68
N VAL A 293 9.04 24.40 -4.72
CA VAL A 293 8.36 23.74 -3.61
C VAL A 293 7.25 22.82 -4.14
N ASN A 294 7.28 21.57 -3.72
CA ASN A 294 6.28 20.57 -4.10
C ASN A 294 5.62 19.96 -2.86
N VAL A 295 4.48 20.48 -2.49
CA VAL A 295 3.73 20.00 -1.31
C VAL A 295 3.08 18.61 -1.48
N ASN A 296 3.17 18.01 -2.65
CA ASN A 296 2.86 16.58 -2.81
C ASN A 296 3.85 15.71 -2.01
N ASN A 297 5.01 16.26 -1.66
CA ASN A 297 5.98 15.64 -0.75
C ASN A 297 5.75 16.02 0.74
N GLY A 298 4.79 16.90 1.02
CA GLY A 298 4.47 17.39 2.35
C GLY A 298 5.15 18.72 2.70
N MET A 299 4.82 19.22 3.89
CA MET A 299 5.40 20.48 4.42
C MET A 299 6.91 20.36 4.66
N VAL A 300 7.45 19.17 4.80
CA VAL A 300 8.90 18.94 4.90
C VAL A 300 9.64 19.47 3.66
N ASP A 301 9.06 19.35 2.47
CA ASP A 301 9.67 19.89 1.24
C ASP A 301 9.71 21.42 1.25
N LEU A 302 8.64 22.06 1.71
CA LEU A 302 8.60 23.52 1.89
C LEU A 302 9.67 23.98 2.88
N TYR A 303 9.68 23.44 4.10
CA TYR A 303 10.62 23.87 5.14
C TYR A 303 12.07 23.67 4.71
N LYS A 304 12.40 22.57 4.06
CA LYS A 304 13.74 22.32 3.53
C LYS A 304 14.17 23.33 2.47
N LYS A 305 13.27 23.69 1.56
CA LYS A 305 13.61 24.58 0.42
C LYS A 305 13.72 26.04 0.82
N ILE A 306 12.91 26.50 1.77
CA ILE A 306 13.02 27.88 2.27
C ILE A 306 14.29 28.13 3.09
N GLU A 307 15.04 27.10 3.49
CA GLU A 307 16.36 27.26 4.12
C GLU A 307 17.37 28.00 3.22
N ALA A 308 17.18 27.96 1.90
CA ALA A 308 17.99 28.68 0.93
C ALA A 308 17.75 30.21 0.91
N LEU A 309 16.66 30.66 1.55
CA LEU A 309 16.28 32.08 1.58
C LEU A 309 17.03 32.87 2.68
N PRO A 310 17.13 34.21 2.54
CA PRO A 310 17.55 35.10 3.62
C PRO A 310 16.67 34.89 4.87
N GLY A 311 17.27 35.01 6.06
CA GLY A 311 16.59 34.71 7.32
C GLY A 311 15.27 35.45 7.51
N SER A 312 15.21 36.75 7.21
CA SER A 312 13.99 37.55 7.34
C SER A 312 12.86 37.08 6.43
N GLN A 313 13.18 36.70 5.19
CA GLN A 313 12.18 36.21 4.26
C GLN A 313 11.66 34.79 4.65
N ARG A 314 12.57 33.95 5.12
CA ARG A 314 12.21 32.63 5.66
C ARG A 314 11.30 32.77 6.89
N GLU A 315 11.65 33.66 7.82
CA GLU A 315 10.86 33.93 9.02
C GLU A 315 9.44 34.44 8.68
N GLU A 316 9.32 35.32 7.68
CA GLU A 316 8.02 35.82 7.22
C GLU A 316 7.15 34.65 6.70
N ILE A 317 7.67 33.77 5.85
CA ILE A 317 6.93 32.61 5.34
C ILE A 317 6.49 31.71 6.50
N VAL A 318 7.38 31.42 7.44
CA VAL A 318 7.05 30.57 8.60
C VAL A 318 5.98 31.21 9.48
N GLN A 319 6.06 32.53 9.72
CA GLN A 319 5.04 33.25 10.50
C GLN A 319 3.67 33.20 9.81
N ASP A 320 3.61 33.39 8.49
CA ASP A 320 2.34 33.31 7.76
C ASP A 320 1.76 31.90 7.77
N ILE A 321 2.59 30.85 7.65
CA ILE A 321 2.18 29.46 7.81
C ILE A 321 1.58 29.22 9.22
N HIS A 322 2.26 29.73 10.26
CA HIS A 322 1.75 29.60 11.63
C HIS A 322 0.45 30.38 11.86
N ALA A 323 0.29 31.56 11.29
CA ALA A 323 -0.91 32.36 11.41
C ALA A 323 -2.16 31.67 10.83
N VAL A 324 -1.99 30.79 9.81
CA VAL A 324 -3.11 30.00 9.26
C VAL A 324 -3.78 29.15 10.34
N HIS A 325 -3.03 28.59 11.28
CA HIS A 325 -3.58 27.74 12.34
C HIS A 325 -4.54 28.45 13.30
N GLU A 326 -4.51 29.79 13.37
CA GLU A 326 -5.47 30.56 14.18
C GLU A 326 -6.91 30.49 13.65
N HIS A 327 -7.06 30.20 12.35
CA HIS A 327 -8.33 30.20 11.62
C HIS A 327 -8.66 28.87 10.94
N ARG A 328 -7.93 27.81 11.31
CA ARG A 328 -8.10 26.44 10.79
C ARG A 328 -8.25 25.46 11.96
N PRO A 329 -8.80 24.25 11.72
CA PRO A 329 -8.88 23.25 12.77
C PRO A 329 -7.49 22.82 13.24
N GLU A 330 -7.42 22.38 14.49
CA GLU A 330 -6.21 21.73 14.99
C GLU A 330 -5.89 20.48 14.15
N LEU A 331 -4.64 20.32 13.78
CA LEU A 331 -4.15 19.15 13.05
C LEU A 331 -3.73 18.04 14.01
N ALA A 332 -4.05 16.80 13.64
CA ALA A 332 -3.48 15.64 14.31
C ALA A 332 -1.95 15.64 14.16
N MET A 333 -1.27 15.22 15.22
CA MET A 333 0.19 15.19 15.25
C MET A 333 0.72 13.79 14.94
N VAL A 334 1.78 13.73 14.16
CA VAL A 334 2.63 12.54 13.97
C VAL A 334 3.62 12.44 15.14
N ASP A 335 4.17 13.57 15.54
CA ASP A 335 5.05 13.68 16.71
C ASP A 335 4.84 15.03 17.41
N SER A 336 4.08 15.00 18.51
CA SER A 336 3.75 16.21 19.27
C SER A 336 4.99 16.84 19.90
N ALA A 337 5.96 16.06 20.35
CA ALA A 337 7.16 16.55 21.01
C ALA A 337 8.08 17.33 20.04
N ARG A 338 8.05 16.96 18.76
CA ARG A 338 8.83 17.60 17.70
C ARG A 338 8.04 18.61 16.86
N GLY A 339 6.73 18.77 17.13
CA GLY A 339 5.86 19.65 16.37
C GLY A 339 5.55 19.15 14.95
N ILE A 340 5.68 17.84 14.70
CA ILE A 340 5.44 17.24 13.38
C ILE A 340 3.95 16.96 13.24
N THR A 341 3.31 17.68 12.31
CA THR A 341 1.89 17.57 12.04
C THR A 341 1.57 16.47 11.03
N ASN A 342 0.31 16.14 10.91
CA ASN A 342 -0.29 15.27 9.89
C ASN A 342 0.08 15.68 8.43
N PHE A 343 0.44 16.95 8.19
CA PHE A 343 0.85 17.45 6.86
C PHE A 343 2.36 17.42 6.59
N HIS A 344 3.13 16.82 7.48
CA HIS A 344 4.59 16.75 7.30
C HIS A 344 4.99 16.01 6.02
N SER A 345 4.50 14.78 5.85
CA SER A 345 4.76 13.94 4.67
C SER A 345 3.59 13.00 4.41
N PRO A 346 3.25 12.69 3.15
CA PRO A 346 2.21 11.71 2.85
C PRO A 346 2.55 10.29 3.33
N SER A 347 3.82 9.96 3.53
CA SER A 347 4.26 8.69 4.10
C SER A 347 4.04 8.55 5.61
N ASP A 348 3.77 9.65 6.32
CA ASP A 348 3.48 9.64 7.76
C ASP A 348 2.01 9.31 8.06
N VAL A 349 1.14 9.33 7.05
CA VAL A 349 -0.31 9.23 7.17
C VAL A 349 -0.90 8.13 6.30
N ILE A 350 -0.18 7.03 6.20
CA ILE A 350 -0.65 5.85 5.46
C ILE A 350 -1.90 5.29 6.13
N VAL A 351 -3.01 5.27 5.38
CA VAL A 351 -4.36 4.98 5.88
C VAL A 351 -4.47 3.63 6.58
N ASP A 352 -3.81 2.60 6.06
CA ASP A 352 -3.79 1.25 6.62
C ASP A 352 -2.97 1.11 7.91
N ALA A 353 -2.21 2.11 8.30
CA ALA A 353 -1.52 2.19 9.60
C ALA A 353 -2.15 3.24 10.52
N SER A 354 -2.43 4.45 10.00
CA SER A 354 -2.90 5.57 10.82
C SER A 354 -4.37 5.42 11.27
N MET A 355 -5.25 4.84 10.45
CA MET A 355 -6.64 4.57 10.84
C MET A 355 -6.73 3.48 11.92
N PRO A 356 -6.09 2.31 11.79
CA PRO A 356 -6.06 1.32 12.87
C PRO A 356 -5.47 1.85 14.17
N ALA A 357 -4.43 2.67 14.13
CA ALA A 357 -3.84 3.28 15.31
C ALA A 357 -4.85 4.21 16.02
N MET A 358 -5.59 5.03 15.28
CA MET A 358 -6.66 5.86 15.82
C MET A 358 -7.78 5.01 16.45
N ILE A 359 -8.23 3.96 15.77
CA ILE A 359 -9.30 3.06 16.25
C ILE A 359 -8.86 2.36 17.55
N ARG A 360 -7.63 1.85 17.60
CA ARG A 360 -7.06 1.25 18.80
C ARG A 360 -6.97 2.24 19.97
N LEU A 361 -6.76 3.52 19.71
CA LEU A 361 -6.67 4.59 20.71
C LEU A 361 -8.06 5.13 21.12
N GLY A 362 -9.15 4.39 20.93
CA GLY A 362 -10.51 4.80 21.28
C GLY A 362 -11.08 5.87 20.35
N GLY A 363 -10.64 5.89 19.08
CA GLY A 363 -11.06 6.86 18.07
C GLY A 363 -10.38 8.22 18.21
N LYS A 364 -9.27 8.31 18.88
CA LYS A 364 -8.57 9.58 19.16
C LYS A 364 -7.20 9.63 18.51
N MET A 365 -6.72 10.83 18.28
CA MET A 365 -5.33 11.10 17.87
C MET A 365 -4.71 12.17 18.77
N TYR A 366 -3.40 12.27 18.76
CA TYR A 366 -2.67 13.24 19.55
C TYR A 366 -2.76 14.64 18.93
N GLY A 367 -3.08 15.64 19.76
CA GLY A 367 -2.99 17.05 19.41
C GLY A 367 -1.61 17.64 19.70
N ALA A 368 -1.42 18.92 19.39
CA ALA A 368 -0.18 19.64 19.60
C ALA A 368 0.22 19.73 21.10
N ASP A 369 -0.76 19.70 22.00
CA ASP A 369 -0.57 19.66 23.46
C ASP A 369 -0.21 18.27 24.02
N GLY A 370 -0.01 17.28 23.17
CA GLY A 370 0.27 15.89 23.54
C GLY A 370 -0.93 15.13 24.13
N ARG A 371 -2.13 15.72 24.11
CA ARG A 371 -3.36 15.07 24.58
C ARG A 371 -4.12 14.43 23.42
N THR A 372 -4.84 13.37 23.72
CA THR A 372 -5.67 12.69 22.73
C THR A 372 -7.04 13.37 22.59
N LYS A 373 -7.51 13.55 21.36
CA LYS A 373 -8.75 14.25 21.02
C LYS A 373 -9.54 13.49 19.97
N ASP A 374 -10.87 13.69 19.99
CA ASP A 374 -11.75 13.21 18.93
C ASP A 374 -11.34 13.81 17.59
N THR A 375 -11.43 13.02 16.53
CA THR A 375 -10.79 13.34 15.26
C THR A 375 -11.77 13.15 14.09
N LYS A 376 -11.80 14.12 13.18
CA LYS A 376 -12.34 13.94 11.84
C LYS A 376 -11.27 13.28 10.98
N ALA A 377 -11.44 12.00 10.69
CA ALA A 377 -10.53 11.23 9.83
C ALA A 377 -10.93 11.43 8.36
N VAL A 378 -10.16 12.25 7.66
CA VAL A 378 -10.43 12.58 6.26
C VAL A 378 -9.77 11.54 5.34
N ASN A 379 -10.59 10.72 4.73
CA ASN A 379 -10.23 9.73 3.72
C ASN A 379 -10.96 10.13 2.42
N PRO A 380 -10.36 10.90 1.52
CA PRO A 380 -11.08 11.47 0.38
C PRO A 380 -11.65 10.40 -0.55
N GLU A 381 -10.89 9.36 -0.85
CA GLU A 381 -11.36 8.25 -1.69
C GLU A 381 -12.36 7.37 -0.94
N SER A 382 -13.61 7.31 -1.43
CA SER A 382 -14.70 6.62 -0.75
C SER A 382 -14.73 5.09 -1.00
N THR A 383 -13.88 4.59 -1.89
CA THR A 383 -13.88 3.18 -2.29
C THR A 383 -13.82 2.23 -1.08
N PHE A 384 -12.95 2.54 -0.11
CA PHE A 384 -12.75 1.69 1.06
C PHE A 384 -12.93 2.42 2.40
N SER A 385 -13.12 3.74 2.41
CA SER A 385 -13.21 4.53 3.65
C SER A 385 -14.42 4.15 4.52
N ARG A 386 -15.50 3.69 3.89
CA ARG A 386 -16.76 3.32 4.56
C ARG A 386 -16.59 2.17 5.56
N ILE A 387 -15.61 1.28 5.38
CA ILE A 387 -15.34 0.21 6.34
C ILE A 387 -14.87 0.75 7.69
N TYR A 388 -14.07 1.83 7.67
CA TYR A 388 -13.61 2.47 8.90
C TYR A 388 -14.74 3.20 9.62
N GLN A 389 -15.66 3.83 8.89
CA GLN A 389 -16.84 4.42 9.51
C GLN A 389 -17.72 3.37 10.18
N GLU A 390 -17.90 2.21 9.55
CA GLU A 390 -18.65 1.10 10.15
C GLU A 390 -17.96 0.57 11.41
N MET A 391 -16.64 0.40 11.38
CA MET A 391 -15.84 0.04 12.56
C MET A 391 -16.02 1.05 13.70
N ILE A 392 -15.94 2.36 13.41
CA ILE A 392 -16.13 3.43 14.38
C ILE A 392 -17.54 3.38 14.99
N ASN A 393 -18.57 3.22 14.15
CA ASN A 393 -19.97 3.10 14.60
C ASN A 393 -20.16 1.90 15.52
N PHE A 394 -19.54 0.78 15.15
CA PHE A 394 -19.57 -0.45 15.96
C PHE A 394 -18.92 -0.22 17.32
N CYS A 395 -17.72 0.35 17.35
CA CYS A 395 -17.01 0.65 18.60
C CYS A 395 -17.73 1.65 19.47
N LYS A 396 -18.39 2.67 18.91
CA LYS A 396 -19.22 3.61 19.66
C LYS A 396 -20.39 2.92 20.36
N THR A 397 -20.94 1.88 19.74
CA THR A 397 -22.12 1.16 20.25
C THR A 397 -21.75 0.06 21.23
N HIS A 398 -20.65 -0.67 20.99
CA HIS A 398 -20.28 -1.87 21.73
C HIS A 398 -19.06 -1.69 22.64
N GLY A 399 -18.35 -0.56 22.56
CA GLY A 399 -17.07 -0.36 23.21
C GLY A 399 -15.89 -0.91 22.39
N GLN A 400 -14.71 -0.87 22.98
CA GLN A 400 -13.48 -1.42 22.38
C GLN A 400 -13.50 -2.95 22.37
N PHE A 401 -12.77 -3.53 21.41
CA PHE A 401 -12.56 -4.98 21.39
C PHE A 401 -11.69 -5.44 22.54
N ASP A 402 -11.94 -6.66 23.02
CA ASP A 402 -11.12 -7.34 24.02
C ASP A 402 -10.17 -8.33 23.31
N PRO A 403 -8.86 -8.07 23.29
CA PRO A 403 -7.88 -8.96 22.66
C PRO A 403 -7.87 -10.39 23.23
N THR A 404 -8.36 -10.59 24.47
CA THR A 404 -8.37 -11.89 25.13
C THR A 404 -9.49 -12.80 24.64
N THR A 405 -10.57 -12.23 24.11
CA THR A 405 -11.80 -12.97 23.76
C THR A 405 -12.18 -12.88 22.28
N MET A 406 -11.70 -11.86 21.56
CA MET A 406 -12.08 -11.63 20.17
C MET A 406 -11.64 -12.76 19.23
N GLY A 407 -12.44 -13.01 18.19
CA GLY A 407 -12.10 -13.89 17.08
C GLY A 407 -10.97 -13.34 16.22
N THR A 408 -10.44 -14.16 15.32
CA THR A 408 -9.42 -13.75 14.32
C THR A 408 -10.05 -13.51 12.94
N VAL A 409 -9.43 -12.64 12.16
CA VAL A 409 -9.85 -12.34 10.79
C VAL A 409 -8.69 -12.56 9.83
N PRO A 410 -8.42 -13.82 9.43
CA PRO A 410 -7.50 -14.10 8.34
C PRO A 410 -7.97 -13.44 7.05
N ASN A 411 -7.04 -13.12 6.17
CA ASN A 411 -7.34 -12.51 4.88
C ASN A 411 -6.80 -13.34 3.72
N VAL A 412 -7.66 -13.61 2.74
CA VAL A 412 -7.28 -14.16 1.43
C VAL A 412 -7.38 -13.03 0.41
N GLY A 413 -6.21 -12.51 -0.01
CA GLY A 413 -6.10 -11.31 -0.82
C GLY A 413 -5.85 -11.59 -2.30
N LEU A 414 -6.65 -10.99 -3.17
CA LEU A 414 -6.46 -11.00 -4.61
C LEU A 414 -5.30 -10.08 -4.99
N MET A 415 -4.11 -10.64 -5.23
CA MET A 415 -2.93 -9.86 -5.56
C MET A 415 -2.03 -10.46 -6.65
N ALA A 416 -2.29 -11.70 -7.07
CA ALA A 416 -1.48 -12.36 -8.08
C ALA A 416 -1.39 -11.54 -9.36
N GLN A 417 -0.22 -11.52 -10.00
CA GLN A 417 0.04 -10.76 -11.22
C GLN A 417 -0.33 -9.27 -11.10
N ALA A 418 -0.11 -8.70 -9.91
CA ALA A 418 -0.45 -7.31 -9.60
C ALA A 418 -1.95 -6.97 -9.78
N ALA A 419 -2.85 -7.96 -9.56
CA ALA A 419 -4.29 -7.78 -9.66
C ALA A 419 -4.77 -6.67 -8.71
N GLU A 420 -5.69 -5.84 -9.18
CA GLU A 420 -6.24 -4.68 -8.47
C GLU A 420 -5.18 -3.69 -7.92
N GLU A 421 -4.05 -3.51 -8.58
CA GLU A 421 -3.12 -2.45 -8.21
C GLU A 421 -3.60 -1.09 -8.70
N TYR A 422 -4.40 -0.44 -7.88
CA TYR A 422 -4.79 0.95 -8.06
C TYR A 422 -3.56 1.86 -7.85
N GLY A 423 -3.17 2.60 -8.88
CA GLY A 423 -2.03 3.50 -8.83
C GLY A 423 -0.71 2.89 -9.27
N SER A 424 -0.75 1.84 -10.09
CA SER A 424 0.37 1.51 -10.96
C SER A 424 0.81 2.79 -11.66
N HIS A 425 2.02 3.27 -11.33
CA HIS A 425 2.51 4.57 -11.81
C HIS A 425 2.69 4.63 -13.33
N ASP A 426 2.68 3.50 -14.00
CA ASP A 426 2.73 3.39 -15.48
C ASP A 426 1.36 3.49 -16.15
N LYS A 427 0.26 3.47 -15.38
CA LYS A 427 -1.14 3.57 -15.83
C LYS A 427 -1.97 4.57 -15.01
N THR A 428 -1.30 5.48 -14.32
CA THR A 428 -1.91 6.57 -13.54
C THR A 428 -1.29 7.90 -13.96
N PHE A 429 -2.13 8.88 -14.31
CA PHE A 429 -1.71 10.16 -14.88
C PHE A 429 -2.45 11.33 -14.23
N GLU A 430 -1.72 12.41 -13.95
CA GLU A 430 -2.31 13.73 -13.76
C GLU A 430 -2.61 14.31 -15.14
N ILE A 431 -3.84 14.72 -15.38
CA ILE A 431 -4.32 15.17 -16.68
C ILE A 431 -3.74 16.56 -16.98
N PRO A 432 -3.02 16.71 -18.12
CA PRO A 432 -2.33 17.96 -18.43
C PRO A 432 -3.23 19.04 -19.02
N GLN A 433 -4.42 18.70 -19.54
CA GLN A 433 -5.37 19.61 -20.19
C GLN A 433 -6.77 18.99 -20.19
N ASP A 434 -7.79 19.84 -20.23
CA ASP A 434 -9.18 19.38 -20.40
C ASP A 434 -9.38 18.54 -21.66
N GLY A 435 -10.16 17.47 -21.55
CA GLY A 435 -10.45 16.60 -22.68
C GLY A 435 -11.23 15.35 -22.33
N VAL A 436 -11.06 14.35 -23.18
CA VAL A 436 -11.64 13.02 -23.05
C VAL A 436 -10.51 12.01 -22.98
N ALA A 437 -10.47 11.27 -21.90
CA ALA A 437 -9.50 10.19 -21.64
C ALA A 437 -10.12 8.86 -22.09
N ASP A 438 -9.49 8.21 -23.06
CA ASP A 438 -9.98 6.99 -23.70
C ASP A 438 -9.00 5.82 -23.51
N ILE A 439 -9.56 4.63 -23.31
CA ILE A 439 -8.87 3.34 -23.47
C ILE A 439 -9.28 2.78 -24.83
N VAL A 440 -8.32 2.64 -25.73
CA VAL A 440 -8.57 2.35 -27.15
C VAL A 440 -7.85 1.07 -27.56
N ASP A 441 -8.58 0.15 -28.18
CA ASP A 441 -8.05 -1.07 -28.79
C ASP A 441 -7.11 -0.68 -29.97
N ASN A 442 -5.86 -1.15 -29.93
CA ASN A 442 -4.84 -0.79 -30.92
C ASN A 442 -5.12 -1.39 -32.30
N ASP A 443 -5.73 -2.57 -32.35
CA ASP A 443 -5.99 -3.28 -33.61
C ASP A 443 -7.21 -2.73 -34.34
N THR A 444 -8.28 -2.42 -33.59
CA THR A 444 -9.57 -2.04 -34.17
C THR A 444 -9.84 -0.54 -34.12
N GLY A 445 -9.17 0.19 -33.23
CA GLY A 445 -9.49 1.59 -32.94
C GLY A 445 -10.78 1.79 -32.12
N GLU A 446 -11.38 0.72 -31.61
CA GLU A 446 -12.57 0.76 -30.76
C GLU A 446 -12.24 1.45 -29.42
N VAL A 447 -13.08 2.39 -28.98
CA VAL A 447 -12.99 2.99 -27.65
C VAL A 447 -13.72 2.06 -26.68
N LEU A 448 -12.98 1.45 -25.75
CA LEU A 448 -13.52 0.51 -24.77
C LEU A 448 -14.13 1.24 -23.57
N LEU A 449 -13.41 2.18 -23.00
CA LEU A 449 -13.84 3.00 -21.87
C LEU A 449 -13.43 4.45 -22.11
N THR A 450 -14.26 5.39 -21.69
CA THR A 450 -14.06 6.83 -21.86
C THR A 450 -14.42 7.61 -20.62
N GLN A 451 -13.70 8.70 -20.33
CA GLN A 451 -13.95 9.65 -19.23
C GLN A 451 -13.79 11.09 -19.71
N GLU A 452 -14.71 11.96 -19.33
CA GLU A 452 -14.50 13.40 -19.44
C GLU A 452 -13.63 13.85 -18.26
N VAL A 453 -12.55 14.56 -18.53
CA VAL A 453 -11.56 14.96 -17.53
C VAL A 453 -11.15 16.42 -17.72
N GLU A 454 -10.81 17.07 -16.59
CA GLU A 454 -10.31 18.44 -16.55
C GLU A 454 -8.81 18.46 -16.21
N GLU A 455 -8.13 19.56 -16.47
CA GLU A 455 -6.72 19.76 -16.12
C GLU A 455 -6.47 19.58 -14.63
N GLY A 456 -5.54 18.69 -14.30
CA GLY A 456 -5.16 18.34 -12.94
C GLY A 456 -6.03 17.26 -12.30
N ASP A 457 -7.04 16.72 -13.01
CA ASP A 457 -7.70 15.48 -12.59
C ASP A 457 -6.70 14.33 -12.63
N ILE A 458 -6.96 13.30 -11.85
CA ILE A 458 -6.12 12.10 -11.83
C ILE A 458 -6.91 10.98 -12.50
N TRP A 459 -6.37 10.43 -13.59
CA TRP A 459 -6.96 9.32 -14.32
C TRP A 459 -6.08 8.07 -14.25
N ARG A 460 -6.69 6.90 -14.07
CA ARG A 460 -5.98 5.62 -13.97
C ARG A 460 -6.75 4.47 -14.61
N MET A 461 -6.01 3.44 -15.07
CA MET A 461 -6.52 2.21 -15.64
C MET A 461 -6.01 0.99 -14.86
N PRO A 462 -6.66 0.58 -13.76
CA PRO A 462 -6.39 -0.70 -13.11
C PRO A 462 -6.74 -1.88 -14.02
N VAL A 463 -6.06 -3.00 -13.79
CA VAL A 463 -6.27 -4.26 -14.52
C VAL A 463 -6.27 -5.40 -13.53
N THR A 464 -7.28 -6.28 -13.62
CA THR A 464 -7.36 -7.49 -12.80
C THR A 464 -7.36 -8.72 -13.69
N LYS A 465 -6.35 -9.58 -13.53
CA LYS A 465 -6.13 -10.77 -14.35
C LYS A 465 -7.11 -11.90 -14.01
N ASP A 466 -7.70 -12.54 -15.03
CA ASP A 466 -8.64 -13.64 -14.83
C ASP A 466 -8.02 -14.85 -14.12
N ALA A 467 -6.79 -15.21 -14.48
CA ALA A 467 -6.05 -16.30 -13.82
C ALA A 467 -5.86 -16.04 -12.32
N ALA A 468 -5.58 -14.79 -11.94
CA ALA A 468 -5.47 -14.38 -10.54
C ALA A 468 -6.79 -14.52 -9.78
N ILE A 469 -7.93 -14.18 -10.41
CA ILE A 469 -9.25 -14.31 -9.81
C ILE A 469 -9.61 -15.78 -9.59
N ARG A 470 -9.32 -16.65 -10.55
CA ARG A 470 -9.56 -18.12 -10.43
C ARG A 470 -8.77 -18.71 -9.26
N ASP A 471 -7.50 -18.38 -9.17
CA ASP A 471 -6.63 -18.83 -8.08
C ASP A 471 -7.06 -18.27 -6.72
N TRP A 472 -7.49 -17.01 -6.67
CA TRP A 472 -8.03 -16.39 -5.45
C TRP A 472 -9.27 -17.12 -4.92
N VAL A 473 -10.22 -17.48 -5.79
CA VAL A 473 -11.40 -18.27 -5.40
C VAL A 473 -10.98 -19.65 -4.89
N LYS A 474 -10.07 -20.34 -5.60
CA LYS A 474 -9.50 -21.62 -5.18
C LYS A 474 -8.86 -21.54 -3.79
N LEU A 475 -8.02 -20.52 -3.57
CA LEU A 475 -7.35 -20.30 -2.28
C LEU A 475 -8.38 -20.06 -1.15
N ALA A 476 -9.41 -19.26 -1.39
CA ALA A 476 -10.47 -18.99 -0.41
C ALA A 476 -11.23 -20.28 -0.04
N VAL A 477 -11.56 -21.12 -1.02
CA VAL A 477 -12.22 -22.42 -0.79
C VAL A 477 -11.29 -23.37 0.01
N ASN A 478 -10.03 -23.46 -0.38
CA ASN A 478 -9.07 -24.30 0.34
C ASN A 478 -8.90 -23.87 1.80
N ARG A 479 -8.78 -22.56 2.04
CA ARG A 479 -8.68 -22.03 3.41
C ARG A 479 -9.94 -22.28 4.23
N ALA A 480 -11.14 -22.18 3.63
CA ALA A 480 -12.38 -22.54 4.29
C ALA A 480 -12.39 -24.02 4.71
N ARG A 481 -11.96 -24.91 3.82
CA ARG A 481 -11.95 -26.36 4.05
C ARG A 481 -10.95 -26.77 5.12
N GLU A 482 -9.73 -26.23 5.05
CA GLU A 482 -8.66 -26.54 6.00
C GLU A 482 -8.95 -26.02 7.42
N SER A 483 -9.57 -24.85 7.53
CA SER A 483 -9.80 -24.18 8.81
C SER A 483 -11.20 -24.42 9.41
N GLY A 484 -12.18 -24.80 8.59
CA GLY A 484 -13.59 -24.84 8.99
C GLY A 484 -14.22 -23.47 9.22
N MET A 485 -13.51 -22.39 8.89
CA MET A 485 -13.98 -21.01 9.10
C MET A 485 -14.97 -20.57 8.01
N THR A 486 -15.87 -19.67 8.37
CA THR A 486 -16.70 -18.95 7.40
C THR A 486 -15.83 -18.03 6.52
N VAL A 487 -16.03 -18.07 5.20
CA VAL A 487 -15.42 -17.15 4.24
C VAL A 487 -16.44 -16.12 3.79
N VAL A 488 -16.03 -14.86 3.75
CA VAL A 488 -16.82 -13.77 3.18
C VAL A 488 -16.01 -13.10 2.08
N PHE A 489 -16.52 -13.13 0.84
CA PHE A 489 -16.03 -12.29 -0.25
C PHE A 489 -16.61 -10.88 -0.10
N TRP A 490 -15.77 -9.87 0.02
CA TRP A 490 -16.15 -8.48 0.22
C TRP A 490 -16.29 -7.80 -1.13
N LEU A 491 -17.48 -7.88 -1.72
CA LEU A 491 -17.74 -7.40 -3.07
C LEU A 491 -19.06 -6.62 -3.12
N ASP A 492 -18.96 -5.32 -3.41
CA ASP A 492 -20.10 -4.42 -3.55
C ASP A 492 -20.71 -4.55 -4.94
N THR A 493 -22.02 -4.63 -5.02
CA THR A 493 -22.75 -4.69 -6.30
C THR A 493 -22.89 -3.33 -6.97
N GLU A 494 -22.78 -2.27 -6.21
CA GLU A 494 -22.89 -0.89 -6.70
C GLU A 494 -21.58 -0.38 -7.33
N ARG A 495 -20.46 -1.05 -7.04
CA ARG A 495 -19.18 -0.73 -7.62
C ARG A 495 -18.94 -1.55 -8.90
N PRO A 496 -18.73 -0.92 -10.07
CA PRO A 496 -18.61 -1.62 -11.36
C PRO A 496 -17.57 -2.76 -11.36
N HIS A 497 -16.38 -2.52 -10.86
CA HIS A 497 -15.33 -3.54 -10.75
C HIS A 497 -15.75 -4.73 -9.88
N GLU A 498 -16.26 -4.47 -8.69
CA GLU A 498 -16.66 -5.55 -7.77
C GLU A 498 -17.90 -6.29 -8.25
N ALA A 499 -18.77 -5.65 -9.03
CA ALA A 499 -19.87 -6.33 -9.72
C ALA A 499 -19.36 -7.36 -10.75
N GLU A 500 -18.30 -7.04 -11.50
CA GLU A 500 -17.66 -8.00 -12.42
C GLU A 500 -16.96 -9.13 -11.65
N LEU A 501 -16.20 -8.81 -10.59
CA LEU A 501 -15.59 -9.81 -9.70
C LEU A 501 -16.65 -10.76 -9.12
N ARG A 502 -17.79 -10.23 -8.68
CA ARG A 502 -18.88 -11.02 -8.10
C ARG A 502 -19.45 -12.03 -9.10
N LYS A 503 -19.57 -11.67 -10.38
CA LYS A 503 -19.99 -12.59 -11.44
C LYS A 503 -18.99 -13.75 -11.58
N LYS A 504 -17.69 -13.42 -11.62
CA LYS A 504 -16.62 -14.41 -11.74
C LYS A 504 -16.53 -15.32 -10.51
N VAL A 505 -16.58 -14.78 -9.31
CA VAL A 505 -16.57 -15.57 -8.07
C VAL A 505 -17.73 -16.58 -8.07
N LYS A 506 -18.96 -16.16 -8.42
CA LYS A 506 -20.11 -17.06 -8.54
C LYS A 506 -19.96 -18.13 -9.61
N ALA A 507 -19.25 -17.82 -10.70
CA ALA A 507 -18.96 -18.80 -11.74
C ALA A 507 -17.91 -19.80 -11.27
N TYR A 508 -16.78 -19.31 -10.73
CA TYR A 508 -15.63 -20.15 -10.36
C TYR A 508 -15.85 -20.99 -9.09
N LEU A 509 -16.70 -20.55 -8.18
CA LEU A 509 -17.10 -21.39 -7.03
C LEU A 509 -17.75 -22.73 -7.46
N LYS A 510 -18.35 -22.79 -8.67
CA LYS A 510 -18.92 -24.03 -9.21
C LYS A 510 -17.88 -25.06 -9.63
N ASP A 511 -16.64 -24.62 -9.84
CA ASP A 511 -15.52 -25.49 -10.21
C ASP A 511 -14.90 -26.17 -8.98
N HIS A 512 -15.38 -25.85 -7.78
CA HIS A 512 -14.88 -26.36 -6.51
C HIS A 512 -15.97 -27.08 -5.71
N ASP A 513 -15.57 -28.12 -4.98
CA ASP A 513 -16.44 -28.72 -3.97
C ASP A 513 -16.61 -27.75 -2.80
N THR A 514 -17.81 -27.23 -2.61
CA THR A 514 -18.16 -26.31 -1.51
C THR A 514 -19.13 -26.92 -0.49
N GLU A 515 -19.36 -28.24 -0.56
CA GLU A 515 -20.25 -28.93 0.37
C GLU A 515 -19.73 -28.82 1.81
N GLY A 516 -20.62 -28.44 2.73
CA GLY A 516 -20.29 -28.22 4.14
C GLY A 516 -19.54 -26.94 4.45
N LEU A 517 -19.19 -26.12 3.47
CA LEU A 517 -18.53 -24.82 3.69
C LEU A 517 -19.56 -23.69 3.80
N THR A 518 -19.25 -22.71 4.65
CA THR A 518 -20.00 -21.46 4.73
C THR A 518 -19.23 -20.38 3.97
N ILE A 519 -19.69 -20.10 2.75
CA ILE A 519 -19.11 -19.08 1.87
C ILE A 519 -20.20 -18.05 1.54
N GLN A 520 -19.90 -16.77 1.77
CA GLN A 520 -20.83 -15.67 1.53
C GLN A 520 -20.17 -14.60 0.64
N ILE A 521 -21.00 -13.81 -0.04
CA ILE A 521 -20.56 -12.66 -0.85
C ILE A 521 -21.40 -11.48 -0.40
N MET A 522 -20.75 -10.47 0.19
CA MET A 522 -21.41 -9.32 0.79
C MET A 522 -20.78 -8.00 0.33
N PRO A 523 -21.56 -6.90 0.21
CA PRO A 523 -21.01 -5.56 0.10
C PRO A 523 -20.10 -5.24 1.29
N GLN A 524 -19.08 -4.41 1.08
CA GLN A 524 -17.99 -4.16 2.04
C GLN A 524 -18.49 -3.76 3.44
N VAL A 525 -19.44 -2.81 3.53
CA VAL A 525 -19.97 -2.33 4.82
C VAL A 525 -20.73 -3.44 5.56
N TRP A 526 -21.51 -4.27 4.84
CA TRP A 526 -22.21 -5.41 5.43
C TRP A 526 -21.26 -6.51 5.84
N ALA A 527 -20.22 -6.78 5.02
CA ALA A 527 -19.18 -7.74 5.35
C ALA A 527 -18.40 -7.31 6.61
N MET A 528 -18.10 -6.00 6.74
CA MET A 528 -17.49 -5.45 7.95
C MET A 528 -18.39 -5.69 9.16
N ARG A 529 -19.66 -5.27 9.12
CA ARG A 529 -20.60 -5.46 10.24
C ARG A 529 -20.74 -6.92 10.64
N TYR A 530 -20.96 -7.80 9.67
CA TYR A 530 -21.05 -9.25 9.88
C TYR A 530 -19.79 -9.80 10.56
N THR A 531 -18.62 -9.39 10.08
CA THR A 531 -17.33 -9.80 10.66
C THR A 531 -17.18 -9.30 12.09
N LEU A 532 -17.49 -8.03 12.37
CA LEU A 532 -17.39 -7.45 13.70
C LEU A 532 -18.30 -8.13 14.72
N GLU A 533 -19.56 -8.43 14.33
CA GLU A 533 -20.51 -9.16 15.18
C GLU A 533 -20.03 -10.57 15.54
N ARG A 534 -19.29 -11.22 14.63
CA ARG A 534 -18.70 -12.53 14.87
C ARG A 534 -17.46 -12.44 15.75
N VAL A 535 -16.57 -11.47 15.46
CA VAL A 535 -15.32 -11.24 16.18
C VAL A 535 -15.56 -10.99 17.69
N VAL A 536 -16.54 -10.17 18.05
CA VAL A 536 -16.85 -9.91 19.49
C VAL A 536 -17.38 -11.15 20.21
N ARG A 537 -17.91 -12.14 19.48
CA ARG A 537 -18.36 -13.43 20.01
C ARG A 537 -17.24 -14.49 20.02
N GLY A 538 -16.01 -14.12 19.70
CA GLY A 538 -14.88 -15.04 19.58
C GLY A 538 -14.92 -15.96 18.35
N GLN A 539 -15.73 -15.60 17.32
CA GLN A 539 -15.88 -16.40 16.11
C GLN A 539 -14.94 -15.89 15.02
N ASP A 540 -14.25 -16.81 14.38
CA ASP A 540 -13.30 -16.52 13.32
C ASP A 540 -13.99 -16.36 11.97
N THR A 541 -13.45 -15.49 11.10
CA THR A 541 -14.03 -15.21 9.79
C THR A 541 -12.92 -14.87 8.79
N ILE A 542 -12.81 -15.61 7.70
CA ILE A 542 -11.88 -15.31 6.61
C ILE A 542 -12.46 -14.20 5.75
N ALA A 543 -11.74 -13.09 5.62
CA ALA A 543 -12.06 -12.02 4.69
C ALA A 543 -11.36 -12.30 3.34
N ALA A 544 -12.14 -12.59 2.29
CA ALA A 544 -11.64 -12.71 0.93
C ALA A 544 -11.83 -11.37 0.21
N THR A 545 -10.74 -10.66 -0.08
CA THR A 545 -10.78 -9.26 -0.52
C THR A 545 -9.84 -8.97 -1.69
N GLY A 546 -10.08 -7.85 -2.36
CA GLY A 546 -9.12 -7.26 -3.28
C GLY A 546 -7.83 -6.81 -2.59
N ASN A 547 -6.86 -6.41 -3.39
CA ASN A 547 -5.49 -6.13 -2.93
C ASN A 547 -5.40 -4.97 -1.93
N ILE A 548 -6.13 -3.88 -2.16
CA ILE A 548 -6.08 -2.70 -1.28
C ILE A 548 -6.81 -2.99 0.04
N LEU A 549 -7.99 -3.58 -0.04
CA LEU A 549 -8.77 -3.93 1.13
C LEU A 549 -8.06 -4.99 1.98
N ARG A 550 -7.28 -5.88 1.35
CA ARG A 550 -6.35 -6.77 2.03
C ARG A 550 -5.40 -6.00 2.95
N ASP A 551 -4.72 -4.97 2.43
CA ASP A 551 -3.80 -4.15 3.23
C ASP A 551 -4.51 -3.47 4.40
N TYR A 552 -5.70 -2.92 4.16
CA TYR A 552 -6.49 -2.26 5.21
C TYR A 552 -6.86 -3.22 6.33
N LEU A 553 -7.38 -4.40 6.00
CA LEU A 553 -7.87 -5.35 6.99
C LEU A 553 -6.75 -6.11 7.69
N THR A 554 -5.62 -6.36 7.02
CA THR A 554 -4.46 -7.05 7.60
C THR A 554 -3.60 -6.14 8.49
N ASP A 555 -3.91 -4.86 8.57
CA ASP A 555 -3.43 -3.97 9.62
C ASP A 555 -4.51 -3.73 10.68
N LEU A 556 -5.76 -3.47 10.29
CA LEU A 556 -6.84 -3.17 11.22
C LEU A 556 -7.10 -4.27 12.25
N PHE A 557 -7.41 -5.48 11.80
CA PHE A 557 -7.74 -6.58 12.72
C PHE A 557 -6.55 -7.04 13.56
N PRO A 558 -5.34 -7.24 13.01
CA PRO A 558 -4.19 -7.61 13.82
C PRO A 558 -3.77 -6.56 14.85
N ILE A 559 -3.92 -5.28 14.55
CA ILE A 559 -3.63 -4.22 15.52
C ILE A 559 -4.58 -4.29 16.72
N LEU A 560 -5.84 -4.65 16.51
CA LEU A 560 -6.82 -4.85 17.58
C LEU A 560 -6.62 -6.18 18.31
N GLU A 561 -6.24 -7.23 17.60
CA GLU A 561 -6.09 -8.59 18.13
C GLU A 561 -4.73 -8.82 18.79
N LEU A 562 -3.64 -8.41 18.14
CA LEU A 562 -2.25 -8.72 18.51
C LEU A 562 -1.46 -7.50 18.99
N GLY A 563 -2.03 -6.29 18.88
CA GLY A 563 -1.36 -5.03 19.16
C GLY A 563 -0.49 -4.51 18.01
N THR A 564 -0.22 -5.30 16.99
CA THR A 564 0.57 -4.96 15.81
C THR A 564 0.27 -5.93 14.67
N SER A 565 0.40 -5.47 13.42
CA SER A 565 0.33 -6.32 12.23
C SER A 565 1.64 -7.09 11.96
N ALA A 566 2.73 -6.73 12.62
CA ALA A 566 4.04 -7.37 12.47
C ALA A 566 4.09 -8.85 12.87
N LYS A 567 3.10 -9.30 13.62
CA LYS A 567 3.00 -10.69 14.12
C LYS A 567 2.17 -11.61 13.20
N MET A 568 1.76 -11.11 12.05
CA MET A 568 1.02 -11.89 11.07
C MET A 568 1.94 -12.81 10.27
N LEU A 569 1.46 -14.03 10.02
CA LEU A 569 2.00 -14.90 9.00
C LEU A 569 1.47 -14.44 7.64
N SER A 570 2.35 -14.27 6.66
CA SER A 570 1.99 -13.95 5.28
C SER A 570 2.55 -15.02 4.35
N ILE A 571 1.66 -15.81 3.78
CA ILE A 571 1.97 -16.84 2.81
C ILE A 571 1.41 -16.42 1.47
N VAL A 572 2.16 -16.69 0.40
CA VAL A 572 1.73 -16.52 -0.99
C VAL A 572 1.90 -17.86 -1.69
N PRO A 573 0.88 -18.74 -1.66
CA PRO A 573 0.90 -19.92 -2.52
C PRO A 573 1.05 -19.47 -3.96
N LEU A 574 2.10 -19.93 -4.66
CA LEU A 574 2.34 -19.55 -6.04
C LEU A 574 1.37 -20.28 -6.97
N MET A 575 0.86 -19.61 -8.00
CA MET A 575 -0.12 -20.20 -8.92
C MET A 575 0.42 -21.44 -9.66
N ALA A 576 1.74 -21.45 -9.92
CA ALA A 576 2.41 -22.60 -10.54
C ALA A 576 2.67 -23.76 -9.57
N GLY A 577 2.57 -23.53 -8.27
CA GLY A 577 2.94 -24.44 -7.19
C GLY A 577 4.04 -23.85 -6.30
N GLY A 578 4.36 -24.52 -5.19
CA GLY A 578 5.29 -24.00 -4.19
C GLY A 578 4.73 -22.83 -3.39
N GLY A 579 5.60 -22.02 -2.79
CA GLY A 579 5.17 -20.92 -1.95
C GLY A 579 6.20 -19.82 -1.79
N MET A 580 5.70 -18.62 -1.55
CA MET A 580 6.50 -17.51 -1.07
C MET A 580 6.03 -17.12 0.32
N TYR A 581 6.99 -16.94 1.23
CA TYR A 581 6.74 -16.52 2.60
C TYR A 581 7.26 -15.10 2.77
N GLU A 582 6.41 -14.23 3.32
CA GLU A 582 6.79 -12.87 3.71
C GLU A 582 6.75 -12.79 5.25
N THR A 583 7.87 -12.42 5.86
CA THR A 583 7.97 -12.34 7.33
C THR A 583 8.07 -10.89 7.78
N GLY A 584 7.38 -10.55 8.88
CA GLY A 584 7.64 -9.42 9.76
C GLY A 584 7.52 -8.03 9.17
N ALA A 585 7.75 -7.04 10.01
CA ALA A 585 7.75 -5.62 9.68
C ALA A 585 9.19 -5.11 9.48
N GLY A 586 9.82 -5.43 8.35
CA GLY A 586 11.21 -5.09 8.06
C GLY A 586 11.57 -3.61 8.26
N GLY A 587 10.65 -2.67 8.02
CA GLY A 587 10.88 -1.23 8.17
C GLY A 587 11.09 -0.75 9.61
N SER A 588 10.69 -1.51 10.62
CA SER A 588 10.91 -1.19 12.04
C SER A 588 12.22 -1.75 12.61
N ALA A 589 12.87 -2.71 11.93
CA ALA A 589 14.08 -3.37 12.41
C ALA A 589 15.21 -2.40 12.82
N PRO A 590 15.54 -1.33 12.08
CA PRO A 590 16.55 -0.36 12.50
C PRO A 590 16.23 0.31 13.84
N LYS A 591 14.95 0.61 14.08
CA LYS A 591 14.49 1.19 15.36
C LYS A 591 14.62 0.20 16.50
N HIS A 592 14.35 -1.08 16.25
CA HIS A 592 14.50 -2.16 17.24
C HIS A 592 15.94 -2.35 17.64
N VAL A 593 16.87 -2.40 16.68
CA VAL A 593 18.30 -2.54 16.95
C VAL A 593 18.83 -1.35 17.71
N LYS A 594 18.48 -0.13 17.29
CA LYS A 594 18.86 1.10 17.99
C LYS A 594 18.40 1.06 19.45
N GLN A 595 17.16 0.72 19.71
CA GLN A 595 16.62 0.65 21.06
C GLN A 595 17.30 -0.45 21.91
N LEU A 596 17.60 -1.61 21.30
CA LEU A 596 18.35 -2.66 21.99
C LEU A 596 19.74 -2.20 22.42
N VAL A 597 20.46 -1.48 21.54
CA VAL A 597 21.81 -0.98 21.80
C VAL A 597 21.82 0.17 22.82
N GLU A 598 20.89 1.11 22.71
CA GLU A 598 20.86 2.32 23.55
C GLU A 598 20.19 2.08 24.91
N GLU A 599 19.13 1.25 24.96
CA GLU A 599 18.28 1.07 26.13
C GLU A 599 18.37 -0.34 26.74
N ASN A 600 19.12 -1.25 26.12
CA ASN A 600 19.18 -2.67 26.49
C ASN A 600 17.78 -3.30 26.56
N HIS A 601 16.90 -2.92 25.65
CA HIS A 601 15.50 -3.31 25.60
C HIS A 601 15.13 -3.88 24.25
N LEU A 602 14.69 -5.15 24.23
CA LEU A 602 14.14 -5.78 23.03
C LEU A 602 12.65 -5.42 22.92
N ARG A 603 12.30 -4.70 21.87
CA ARG A 603 10.89 -4.35 21.61
C ARG A 603 10.06 -5.61 21.38
N TRP A 604 8.84 -5.56 21.89
CA TRP A 604 7.84 -6.60 21.72
C TRP A 604 7.59 -6.99 20.26
N ASP A 605 7.61 -6.01 19.35
CA ASP A 605 7.40 -6.23 17.91
C ASP A 605 8.46 -7.16 17.32
N SER A 606 9.75 -6.98 17.70
CA SER A 606 10.84 -7.87 17.26
C SER A 606 10.62 -9.32 17.73
N LEU A 607 10.20 -9.52 18.97
CA LEU A 607 9.89 -10.85 19.47
C LEU A 607 8.71 -11.47 18.70
N GLY A 608 7.69 -10.66 18.35
CA GLY A 608 6.56 -11.09 17.54
C GLY A 608 6.98 -11.56 16.14
N GLU A 609 7.92 -10.88 15.51
CA GLU A 609 8.49 -11.28 14.22
C GLU A 609 9.18 -12.65 14.29
N TYR A 610 9.97 -12.90 15.33
CA TYR A 610 10.62 -14.19 15.55
C TYR A 610 9.60 -15.32 15.83
N LEU A 611 8.56 -15.04 16.59
CA LEU A 611 7.49 -16.02 16.86
C LEU A 611 6.70 -16.35 15.59
N ALA A 612 6.39 -15.36 14.76
CA ALA A 612 5.71 -15.56 13.48
C ALA A 612 6.60 -16.39 12.53
N LEU A 613 7.90 -16.10 12.46
CA LEU A 613 8.84 -16.89 11.68
C LEU A 613 8.91 -18.34 12.15
N GLY A 614 8.97 -18.58 13.46
CA GLY A 614 8.93 -19.93 14.02
C GLY A 614 7.69 -20.71 13.57
N ALA A 615 6.51 -20.07 13.64
CA ALA A 615 5.27 -20.68 13.17
C ALA A 615 5.21 -20.93 11.65
N CYS A 616 5.98 -20.17 10.85
CA CYS A 616 6.11 -20.43 9.41
C CYS A 616 6.96 -21.65 9.11
N LEU A 617 7.91 -21.97 9.98
CA LEU A 617 8.87 -23.04 9.80
C LEU A 617 8.38 -24.40 10.37
N GLU A 618 7.40 -24.38 11.27
CA GLU A 618 6.64 -25.55 11.70
C GLU A 618 5.66 -26.02 10.61
#